data_2b46cd982e90b191dee72daa8cf2b171
#
_entry.id   2b46cd982e90b191dee72daa8cf2b171
#
_cell.length_a   1.000
_cell.length_b   1.000
_cell.length_c   1.000
_cell.angle_alpha   90.00
_cell.angle_beta   90.00
_cell.angle_gamma   90.00
#
_symmetry.space_group_name_H-M   'P 1'
#
loop_
_entity.id
_entity.type
_entity.pdbx_description
1 polymer ?
#
loop_
_entity_poly.entity_id
_entity_poly.type
_entity_poly.pdbx_seq_one_letter_code
_entity_poly.pdbx_strand_id
1 'polypeptide(L)'
;LRPFGIRVSLVEPAYTRTAFEDNLAAPDRSLEIYDSARAGMTVSVRKSMEKGDAPEVVANTVLAAATDPAPKKRYAAGKMARQVSFLRRFVPASAFDKSLRKQLGLPA
;
A
#
# COMPACT_ATOMS: atom_id res chain seq x y z
N LEU A 1 24.93 2.53 8.14
CA LEU A 1 24.35 3.47 9.11
C LEU A 1 24.44 2.97 10.56
N ARG A 2 24.38 1.65 10.80
CA ARG A 2 24.52 1.07 12.15
C ARG A 2 25.76 1.53 12.93
N PRO A 3 26.96 1.61 12.34
CA PRO A 3 28.14 2.10 13.07
C PRO A 3 27.99 3.53 13.59
N PHE A 4 27.07 4.31 13.02
CA PHE A 4 26.79 5.69 13.42
C PHE A 4 25.57 5.80 14.36
N GLY A 5 25.08 4.68 14.92
CA GLY A 5 23.91 4.67 15.79
C GLY A 5 22.57 4.93 15.06
N ILE A 6 22.57 5.01 13.73
CA ILE A 6 21.37 5.28 12.94
C ILE A 6 20.65 3.98 12.64
N ARG A 7 19.36 3.93 12.99
CA ARG A 7 18.45 2.82 12.67
C ARG A 7 17.44 3.28 11.63
N VAL A 8 17.16 2.40 10.67
CA VAL A 8 16.17 2.66 9.62
C VAL A 8 15.08 1.62 9.72
N SER A 9 13.84 2.08 9.81
CA SER A 9 12.64 1.25 9.80
C SER A 9 11.74 1.65 8.65
N LEU A 10 11.08 0.68 8.05
CA LEU A 10 10.11 0.87 6.98
C LEU A 10 8.71 0.66 7.54
N VAL A 11 7.84 1.65 7.39
CA VAL A 11 6.41 1.53 7.70
C VAL A 11 5.67 1.26 6.41
N GLU A 12 4.91 0.18 6.37
CA GLU A 12 4.21 -0.32 5.18
C GLU A 12 2.69 -0.26 5.43
N PRO A 13 2.03 0.87 5.09
CA PRO A 13 0.58 0.97 5.14
C PRO A 13 -0.06 0.24 3.95
N ALA A 14 -1.31 -0.17 4.11
CA ALA A 14 -2.19 -0.49 3.00
C ALA A 14 -2.97 0.78 2.58
N TYR A 15 -4.17 0.62 2.00
CA TYR A 15 -5.00 1.76 1.69
C TYR A 15 -5.35 2.54 2.95
N THR A 16 -5.10 3.84 2.93
CA THR A 16 -5.34 4.75 4.04
C THR A 16 -6.18 5.92 3.55
N ARG A 17 -7.26 6.24 4.24
CA ARG A 17 -8.16 7.35 3.87
C ARG A 17 -7.46 8.69 4.09
N THR A 18 -7.01 9.28 3.00
CA THR A 18 -6.33 10.58 2.97
C THR A 18 -6.77 11.35 1.73
N ALA A 19 -6.47 12.63 1.66
CA ALA A 19 -6.67 13.46 0.47
C ALA A 19 -5.68 13.15 -0.68
N PHE A 20 -4.98 12.02 -0.63
CA PHE A 20 -3.99 11.65 -1.66
C PHE A 20 -4.64 11.49 -3.04
N GLU A 21 -5.84 10.89 -3.10
CA GLU A 21 -6.56 10.67 -4.37
C GLU A 21 -6.96 12.00 -5.00
N ASP A 22 -7.39 12.97 -4.19
CA ASP A 22 -7.83 14.30 -4.65
C ASP A 22 -6.66 15.14 -5.20
N ASN A 23 -5.43 14.79 -4.80
CA ASN A 23 -4.21 15.48 -5.21
C ASN A 23 -3.43 14.74 -6.32
N LEU A 24 -4.01 13.73 -6.94
CA LEU A 24 -3.39 13.03 -8.07
C LEU A 24 -3.30 13.96 -9.28
N ALA A 25 -2.09 14.17 -9.77
CA ALA A 25 -1.89 14.89 -11.02
C ALA A 25 -2.31 14.04 -12.22
N ALA A 26 -3.13 14.60 -13.10
CA ALA A 26 -3.44 13.94 -14.37
C ALA A 26 -2.20 13.97 -15.29
N PRO A 27 -1.99 12.93 -16.12
CA PRO A 27 -0.91 12.94 -17.10
C PRO A 27 -1.19 13.99 -18.19
N ASP A 28 -0.15 14.68 -18.65
CA ASP A 28 -0.25 15.67 -19.73
C ASP A 28 -0.75 15.06 -21.05
N ARG A 29 -0.40 13.80 -21.31
CA ARG A 29 -0.84 13.03 -22.46
C ARG A 29 -1.22 11.62 -22.03
N SER A 30 -2.50 11.29 -22.15
CA SER A 30 -2.97 9.93 -21.92
C SER A 30 -2.89 9.10 -23.20
N LEU A 31 -2.47 7.84 -23.07
CA LEU A 31 -2.51 6.87 -24.17
C LEU A 31 -3.85 6.15 -24.14
N GLU A 32 -4.63 6.29 -25.22
CA GLU A 32 -5.99 5.74 -25.34
C GLU A 32 -6.05 4.22 -25.12
N ILE A 33 -5.00 3.51 -25.52
CA ILE A 33 -4.91 2.03 -25.36
C ILE A 33 -5.04 1.57 -23.90
N TYR A 34 -4.77 2.49 -22.92
CA TYR A 34 -4.89 2.19 -21.49
C TYR A 34 -6.14 2.76 -20.83
N ASP A 35 -7.05 3.39 -21.57
CA ASP A 35 -8.20 4.11 -20.98
C ASP A 35 -9.12 3.16 -20.20
N SER A 36 -9.46 2.02 -20.77
CA SER A 36 -10.31 1.03 -20.08
C SER A 36 -9.66 0.46 -18.83
N ALA A 37 -8.36 0.15 -18.90
CA ALA A 37 -7.61 -0.33 -17.74
C ALA A 37 -7.51 0.73 -16.64
N ARG A 38 -7.27 2.00 -17.01
CA ARG A 38 -7.25 3.12 -16.06
C ARG A 38 -8.60 3.31 -15.38
N ALA A 39 -9.69 3.29 -16.15
CA ALA A 39 -11.03 3.46 -15.60
C ALA A 39 -11.36 2.35 -14.58
N GLY A 40 -11.09 1.08 -14.92
CA GLY A 40 -11.27 -0.05 -14.01
C GLY A 40 -10.42 0.06 -12.74
N MET A 41 -9.15 0.44 -12.90
CA MET A 41 -8.23 0.62 -11.78
C MET A 41 -8.68 1.77 -10.86
N THR A 42 -9.10 2.91 -11.41
CA THR A 42 -9.59 4.06 -10.64
C THR A 42 -10.78 3.68 -9.76
N VAL A 43 -11.75 2.96 -10.32
CA VAL A 43 -12.92 2.48 -9.54
C VAL A 43 -12.49 1.53 -8.42
N SER A 44 -11.57 0.61 -8.69
CA SER A 44 -11.08 -0.35 -7.70
C SER A 44 -10.29 0.31 -6.58
N VAL A 45 -9.44 1.27 -6.92
CA VAL A 45 -8.65 2.06 -5.95
C VAL A 45 -9.58 2.88 -5.07
N ARG A 46 -10.55 3.61 -5.65
CA ARG A 46 -11.50 4.41 -4.90
C ARG A 46 -12.27 3.57 -3.87
N LYS A 47 -12.83 2.43 -4.28
CA LYS A 47 -13.50 1.49 -3.36
C LYS A 47 -12.58 0.99 -2.24
N SER A 48 -11.30 0.79 -2.55
CA SER A 48 -10.31 0.33 -1.58
C SER A 48 -9.93 1.45 -0.60
N MET A 49 -9.84 2.69 -1.07
CA MET A 49 -9.59 3.87 -0.24
C MET A 49 -10.74 4.16 0.73
N GLU A 50 -12.00 4.05 0.27
CA GLU A 50 -13.18 4.22 1.12
C GLU A 50 -13.17 3.24 2.31
N LYS A 51 -12.67 2.01 2.10
CA LYS A 51 -12.53 0.96 3.12
C LYS A 51 -11.18 0.98 3.82
N GLY A 52 -10.32 1.91 3.45
CA GLY A 52 -8.96 2.04 3.98
C GLY A 52 -8.93 2.36 5.48
N ASP A 53 -7.80 2.10 6.09
CA ASP A 53 -7.55 2.43 7.48
C ASP A 53 -7.56 3.96 7.69
N ALA A 54 -7.92 4.41 8.89
CA ALA A 54 -7.78 5.81 9.27
C ALA A 54 -6.29 6.20 9.36
N PRO A 55 -5.91 7.46 9.05
CA PRO A 55 -4.52 7.93 9.10
C PRO A 55 -3.82 7.68 10.44
N GLU A 56 -4.58 7.70 11.54
CA GLU A 56 -4.11 7.46 12.91
C GLU A 56 -3.48 6.06 13.07
N VAL A 57 -3.94 5.07 12.30
CA VAL A 57 -3.36 3.71 12.31
C VAL A 57 -1.91 3.74 11.84
N VAL A 58 -1.64 4.54 10.81
CA VAL A 58 -0.28 4.74 10.30
C VAL A 58 0.55 5.57 11.26
N ALA A 59 -0.01 6.68 11.77
CA ALA A 59 0.65 7.56 12.73
C ALA A 59 1.09 6.81 13.99
N ASN A 60 0.20 5.99 14.56
CA ASN A 60 0.51 5.16 15.73
C ASN A 60 1.62 4.13 15.43
N THR A 61 1.64 3.58 14.22
CA THR A 61 2.70 2.65 13.80
C THR A 61 4.05 3.37 13.66
N VAL A 62 4.05 4.59 13.12
CA VAL A 62 5.25 5.44 13.03
C VAL A 62 5.76 5.79 14.44
N LEU A 63 4.87 6.20 15.33
CA LEU A 63 5.22 6.49 16.72
C LEU A 63 5.84 5.26 17.41
N ALA A 64 5.22 4.10 17.27
CA ALA A 64 5.75 2.86 17.82
C ALA A 64 7.15 2.53 17.27
N ALA A 65 7.35 2.69 15.96
CA ALA A 65 8.66 2.44 15.33
C ALA A 65 9.74 3.43 15.80
N ALA A 66 9.35 4.70 16.02
CA ALA A 66 10.27 5.77 16.42
C ALA A 66 10.69 5.67 17.91
N THR A 67 9.79 5.15 18.76
CA THR A 67 10.01 5.08 20.23
C THR A 67 10.48 3.69 20.71
N ASP A 68 10.48 2.70 19.84
CA ASP A 68 10.93 1.33 20.17
C ASP A 68 12.45 1.34 20.45
N PRO A 69 12.92 0.91 21.62
CA PRO A 69 14.35 0.80 21.93
C PRO A 69 15.09 -0.20 21.02
N ALA A 70 14.36 -1.16 20.41
CA ALA A 70 14.89 -2.14 19.48
C ALA A 70 14.02 -2.24 18.21
N PRO A 71 13.96 -1.18 17.38
CA PRO A 71 13.00 -1.10 16.30
C PRO A 71 13.21 -2.21 15.26
N LYS A 72 12.09 -2.76 14.80
CA LYS A 72 12.07 -3.74 13.71
C LYS A 72 12.45 -3.06 12.40
N LYS A 73 12.92 -3.84 11.44
CA LYS A 73 13.22 -3.32 10.10
C LYS A 73 11.97 -2.92 9.32
N ARG A 74 10.82 -3.57 9.60
CA ARG A 74 9.55 -3.36 8.91
C ARG A 74 8.38 -3.42 9.88
N TYR A 75 7.42 -2.52 9.69
CA TYR A 75 6.17 -2.42 10.42
C TYR A 75 5.00 -2.36 9.44
N ALA A 76 4.19 -3.41 9.38
CA ALA A 76 2.95 -3.39 8.61
C ALA A 76 1.89 -2.60 9.40
N ALA A 77 1.45 -1.47 8.86
CA ALA A 77 0.46 -0.60 9.48
C ALA A 77 -0.96 -1.00 9.06
N GLY A 78 -1.75 -1.42 10.03
CA GLY A 78 -3.13 -1.83 9.81
C GLY A 78 -3.33 -3.33 9.55
N LYS A 79 -4.60 -3.74 9.57
CA LYS A 79 -4.99 -5.15 9.42
C LYS A 79 -4.69 -5.66 8.01
N MET A 80 -5.08 -4.89 6.99
CA MET A 80 -4.88 -5.26 5.59
C MET A 80 -3.39 -5.36 5.24
N ALA A 81 -2.56 -4.41 5.69
CA ALA A 81 -1.12 -4.44 5.47
C ALA A 81 -0.48 -5.71 6.04
N ARG A 82 -0.90 -6.13 7.24
CA ARG A 82 -0.44 -7.38 7.87
C ARG A 82 -0.86 -8.62 7.07
N GLN A 83 -2.10 -8.65 6.57
CA GLN A 83 -2.58 -9.75 5.75
C GLN A 83 -1.80 -9.85 4.42
N VAL A 84 -1.61 -8.73 3.72
CA VAL A 84 -0.84 -8.69 2.47
C VAL A 84 0.61 -9.11 2.70
N SER A 85 1.24 -8.62 3.75
CA SER A 85 2.61 -8.99 4.13
C SER A 85 2.73 -10.50 4.39
N PHE A 86 1.76 -11.08 5.10
CA PHE A 86 1.69 -12.53 5.34
C PHE A 86 1.50 -13.32 4.04
N LEU A 87 0.51 -12.95 3.22
CA LEU A 87 0.24 -13.61 1.95
C LEU A 87 1.46 -13.58 1.03
N ARG A 88 2.12 -12.43 0.91
CA ARG A 88 3.31 -12.29 0.07
C ARG A 88 4.47 -13.19 0.51
N ARG A 89 4.52 -13.57 1.77
CA ARG A 89 5.56 -14.47 2.30
C ARG A 89 5.31 -15.94 1.96
N PHE A 90 4.03 -16.35 1.88
CA PHE A 90 3.66 -17.77 1.80
C PHE A 90 2.98 -18.16 0.48
N VAL A 91 2.46 -17.19 -0.28
CA VAL A 91 1.80 -17.43 -1.56
C VAL A 91 2.81 -17.28 -2.70
N PRO A 92 2.86 -18.22 -3.66
CA PRO A 92 3.68 -18.09 -4.85
C PRO A 92 3.39 -16.78 -5.61
N ALA A 93 4.43 -16.15 -6.16
CA ALA A 93 4.32 -14.85 -6.81
C ALA A 93 3.28 -14.84 -7.95
N SER A 94 3.19 -15.91 -8.73
CA SER A 94 2.20 -16.06 -9.81
C SER A 94 0.76 -16.06 -9.32
N ALA A 95 0.48 -16.75 -8.21
CA ALA A 95 -0.86 -16.79 -7.61
C ALA A 95 -1.23 -15.43 -7.00
N PHE A 96 -0.26 -14.76 -6.38
CA PHE A 96 -0.42 -13.42 -5.84
C PHE A 96 -0.70 -12.40 -6.96
N ASP A 97 0.06 -12.42 -8.06
CA ASP A 97 -0.14 -11.57 -9.24
C ASP A 97 -1.52 -11.77 -9.87
N LYS A 98 -1.94 -13.02 -10.05
CA LYS A 98 -3.27 -13.36 -10.57
C LYS A 98 -4.40 -12.79 -9.68
N SER A 99 -4.23 -12.87 -8.36
CA SER A 99 -5.18 -12.31 -7.40
C SER A 99 -5.25 -10.78 -7.51
N LEU A 100 -4.10 -10.11 -7.61
CA LEU A 100 -4.03 -8.66 -7.80
C LEU A 100 -4.68 -8.20 -9.10
N ARG A 101 -4.39 -8.84 -10.22
CA ARG A 101 -5.02 -8.53 -11.52
C ARG A 101 -6.54 -8.62 -11.43
N LYS A 102 -7.05 -9.70 -10.83
CA LYS A 102 -8.50 -9.88 -10.61
C LYS A 102 -9.08 -8.76 -9.74
N GLN A 103 -8.41 -8.38 -8.67
CA GLN A 103 -8.86 -7.32 -7.76
C GLN A 103 -8.88 -5.94 -8.44
N LEU A 104 -7.90 -5.67 -9.31
CA LEU A 104 -7.77 -4.41 -10.03
C LEU A 104 -8.60 -4.36 -11.33
N GLY A 105 -9.30 -5.43 -11.68
CA GLY A 105 -10.06 -5.51 -12.93
C GLY A 105 -9.20 -5.52 -14.20
N LEU A 106 -7.95 -5.94 -14.07
CA LEU A 106 -7.02 -6.01 -15.19
C LEU A 106 -7.21 -7.34 -15.96
N PRO A 107 -6.99 -7.35 -17.29
CA PRO A 107 -7.05 -8.57 -18.08
C PRO A 107 -6.04 -9.62 -17.60
N ALA A 108 -6.38 -10.87 -17.80
CA ALA A 108 -5.56 -12.02 -17.40
C ALA A 108 -4.23 -12.08 -18.18
#